data_31cba4ec7a214d5b750a3fc75b7283fb
#
_entry.id   31cba4ec7a214d5b750a3fc75b7283fb
#
_cell.length_a   1.000
_cell.length_b   1.000
_cell.length_c   1.000
_cell.angle_alpha   90.00
_cell.angle_beta   90.00
_cell.angle_gamma   90.00
#
_symmetry.space_group_name_H-M   'P 1'
#
loop_
_entity.id
_entity.type
_entity.pdbx_description
1 polymer ?
#
loop_
_entity_poly.entity_id
_entity_poly.type
_entity_poly.pdbx_seq_one_letter_code
_entity_poly.pdbx_strand_id
1 'polypeptide(L)'
;EHSVGSRPETVSWGWFPLDKPPVLTIASGDTVRIDTLSHAGATQNDHPEVSLGEVGIAPDQILPDVVDFWASREGRPREGRSGHIITGPIAIAGAEPGDMLEIQILEMTTRVPYGINNTSATGGGFGQRYPGSRPGDAERDIARVRHLIRTGRAGDREVAFFSDDIEVPLAPFMGIMAVAPNPVVGQPGVTVPGVQSSRPPGAFGGNMDVKDLTVGSVLYLPVFHPGALFYVGDPHSAQGAGEVSGTAIEQSLSGRFRFILHEDTPLSMPRAETDTHYILMGIDLDLDRALQQAVDEVVAFLIAEK
;
A
#
# COMPACT_ATOMS: atom_id res chain seq x y z
N GLU A 1 -21.73 -9.29 3.40
CA GLU A 1 -20.90 -8.27 2.76
C GLU A 1 -20.91 -6.97 3.57
N HIS A 2 -19.77 -6.37 3.79
CA HIS A 2 -19.58 -5.18 4.61
C HIS A 2 -18.89 -4.08 3.79
N SER A 3 -18.86 -2.85 4.32
CA SER A 3 -18.10 -1.76 3.72
C SER A 3 -17.44 -0.86 4.77
N VAL A 4 -16.23 -0.39 4.46
CA VAL A 4 -15.47 0.58 5.27
C VAL A 4 -15.03 1.71 4.36
N GLY A 5 -15.53 2.91 4.61
CA GLY A 5 -15.10 4.14 3.92
C GLY A 5 -13.80 4.70 4.52
N SER A 6 -13.09 5.50 3.75
CA SER A 6 -11.84 6.17 4.15
C SER A 6 -12.10 7.50 4.88
N ARG A 7 -12.73 7.45 6.04
CA ARG A 7 -13.06 8.62 6.87
C ARG A 7 -11.95 8.91 7.88
N PRO A 8 -11.89 10.11 8.45
CA PRO A 8 -10.90 10.47 9.47
C PRO A 8 -10.78 9.47 10.64
N GLU A 9 -11.90 8.87 11.08
CA GLU A 9 -11.96 7.89 12.16
C GLU A 9 -11.56 6.47 11.73
N THR A 10 -11.71 6.14 10.45
CA THR A 10 -11.41 4.81 9.92
C THR A 10 -9.98 4.69 9.37
N VAL A 11 -9.28 5.81 9.22
CA VAL A 11 -7.92 5.82 8.70
C VAL A 11 -6.87 6.13 9.77
N SER A 12 -5.64 5.72 9.51
CA SER A 12 -4.43 6.09 10.26
C SER A 12 -3.43 6.74 9.32
N TRP A 13 -2.60 7.65 9.82
CA TRP A 13 -1.64 8.38 9.01
C TRP A 13 -0.20 7.94 9.31
N GLY A 14 0.36 7.12 8.43
CA GLY A 14 1.77 6.77 8.40
C GLY A 14 2.22 5.71 9.38
N TRP A 15 1.32 5.00 10.06
CA TRP A 15 1.64 3.95 11.03
C TRP A 15 0.46 3.00 11.27
N PHE A 16 0.74 1.86 11.92
CA PHE A 16 -0.23 0.83 12.29
C PHE A 16 -0.51 0.88 13.80
N PRO A 17 -1.54 1.63 14.27
CA PRO A 17 -1.85 1.72 15.68
C PRO A 17 -2.42 0.41 16.24
N LEU A 18 -1.81 -0.13 17.30
CA LEU A 18 -2.27 -1.34 17.97
C LEU A 18 -3.41 -1.10 18.95
N ASP A 19 -3.53 0.12 19.45
CA ASP A 19 -4.52 0.56 20.44
C ASP A 19 -5.80 1.13 19.81
N LYS A 20 -5.84 1.25 18.47
CA LYS A 20 -7.04 1.71 17.76
C LYS A 20 -8.09 0.60 17.76
N PRO A 21 -9.30 0.85 18.28
CA PRO A 21 -10.39 -0.11 18.20
C PRO A 21 -10.67 -0.50 16.75
N PRO A 22 -11.04 -1.76 16.47
CA PRO A 22 -11.46 -2.17 15.15
C PRO A 22 -12.62 -1.31 14.62
N VAL A 23 -12.47 -0.82 13.39
CA VAL A 23 -13.55 -0.07 12.70
C VAL A 23 -14.66 -1.00 12.22
N LEU A 24 -14.35 -2.28 12.12
CA LEU A 24 -15.28 -3.35 11.75
C LEU A 24 -14.73 -4.67 12.32
N THR A 25 -15.63 -5.56 12.77
CA THR A 25 -15.31 -6.96 13.07
C THR A 25 -16.12 -7.86 12.14
N ILE A 26 -15.44 -8.83 11.52
CA ILE A 26 -16.01 -9.77 10.55
C ILE A 26 -15.74 -11.22 10.94
N ALA A 27 -16.49 -12.14 10.36
CA ALA A 27 -16.20 -13.57 10.46
C ALA A 27 -15.32 -14.04 9.30
N SER A 28 -14.62 -15.17 9.50
CA SER A 28 -13.94 -15.87 8.41
C SER A 28 -14.92 -16.22 7.29
N GLY A 29 -14.53 -15.93 6.04
CA GLY A 29 -15.37 -16.08 4.84
C GLY A 29 -16.12 -14.81 4.43
N ASP A 30 -16.14 -13.78 5.26
CA ASP A 30 -16.80 -12.51 4.94
C ASP A 30 -16.04 -11.72 3.85
N THR A 31 -16.83 -10.91 3.15
CA THR A 31 -16.32 -9.98 2.12
C THR A 31 -16.53 -8.55 2.55
N VAL A 32 -15.49 -7.73 2.38
CA VAL A 32 -15.52 -6.30 2.73
C VAL A 32 -15.09 -5.47 1.52
N ARG A 33 -15.88 -4.43 1.22
CA ARG A 33 -15.45 -3.33 0.36
C ARG A 33 -14.76 -2.27 1.20
N ILE A 34 -13.53 -1.90 0.83
CA ILE A 34 -12.73 -0.94 1.58
C ILE A 34 -12.31 0.19 0.64
N ASP A 35 -12.64 1.42 1.03
CA ASP A 35 -12.16 2.61 0.34
C ASP A 35 -10.80 3.03 0.90
N THR A 36 -9.91 3.44 0.02
CA THR A 36 -8.58 3.95 0.36
C THR A 36 -8.34 5.32 -0.26
N LEU A 37 -7.42 6.07 0.32
CA LEU A 37 -6.97 7.37 -0.17
C LEU A 37 -5.50 7.31 -0.58
N SER A 38 -5.21 7.82 -1.77
CA SER A 38 -3.84 8.15 -2.14
C SER A 38 -3.33 9.28 -1.24
N HIS A 39 -2.07 9.17 -0.79
CA HIS A 39 -1.39 10.24 -0.07
C HIS A 39 -1.15 11.46 -0.98
N ALA A 40 -1.06 11.25 -2.30
CA ALA A 40 -0.90 12.30 -3.29
C ALA A 40 -2.16 13.17 -3.37
N GLY A 41 -2.07 14.41 -2.92
CA GLY A 41 -3.19 15.35 -2.85
C GLY A 41 -3.89 15.44 -1.48
N ALA A 42 -3.63 14.50 -0.56
CA ALA A 42 -4.24 14.49 0.76
C ALA A 42 -3.29 14.92 1.90
N THR A 43 -1.97 14.77 1.72
CA THR A 43 -0.97 14.97 2.79
C THR A 43 -0.10 16.20 2.61
N GLN A 44 -0.31 17.01 1.57
CA GLN A 44 0.41 18.26 1.31
C GLN A 44 0.03 19.34 2.32
N ASN A 45 0.91 20.34 2.47
CA ASN A 45 0.67 21.45 3.42
C ASN A 45 -0.54 22.29 3.02
N ASP A 46 -0.67 22.61 1.74
CA ASP A 46 -1.76 23.44 1.23
C ASP A 46 -3.08 22.65 1.15
N HIS A 47 -4.18 23.37 1.18
CA HIS A 47 -5.51 22.77 1.01
C HIS A 47 -5.57 21.94 -0.27
N PRO A 48 -6.28 20.78 -0.27
CA PRO A 48 -6.33 19.91 -1.45
C PRO A 48 -6.76 20.62 -2.74
N GLU A 49 -7.69 21.57 -2.67
CA GLU A 49 -8.11 22.36 -3.85
C GLU A 49 -6.96 23.19 -4.43
N VAL A 50 -6.07 23.72 -3.58
CA VAL A 50 -4.89 24.48 -4.03
C VAL A 50 -3.87 23.51 -4.62
N SER A 51 -3.46 22.52 -3.84
CA SER A 51 -2.37 21.62 -4.22
C SER A 51 -2.70 20.71 -5.41
N LEU A 52 -3.96 20.30 -5.57
CA LEU A 52 -4.43 19.53 -6.72
C LEU A 52 -4.79 20.45 -7.91
N GLY A 53 -5.25 21.68 -7.63
CA GLY A 53 -5.47 22.68 -8.65
C GLY A 53 -4.21 23.08 -9.41
N GLU A 54 -3.05 23.15 -8.72
CA GLU A 54 -1.74 23.40 -9.35
C GLU A 54 -1.38 22.39 -10.45
N VAL A 55 -1.84 21.14 -10.33
CA VAL A 55 -1.64 20.09 -11.35
C VAL A 55 -2.86 19.91 -12.26
N GLY A 56 -3.85 20.79 -12.19
CA GLY A 56 -4.98 20.84 -13.12
C GLY A 56 -6.17 19.95 -12.74
N ILE A 57 -6.36 19.63 -11.45
CA ILE A 57 -7.56 18.96 -10.94
C ILE A 57 -8.59 20.01 -10.55
N ALA A 58 -9.79 19.91 -11.09
CA ALA A 58 -10.91 20.77 -10.73
C ALA A 58 -11.49 20.38 -9.35
N PRO A 59 -12.05 21.34 -8.57
CA PRO A 59 -12.57 21.06 -7.23
C PRO A 59 -13.63 19.95 -7.16
N ASP A 60 -14.47 19.84 -8.16
CA ASP A 60 -15.51 18.80 -8.30
C ASP A 60 -14.94 17.39 -8.59
N GLN A 61 -13.67 17.29 -8.92
CA GLN A 61 -12.95 16.03 -9.12
C GLN A 61 -12.21 15.56 -7.86
N ILE A 62 -12.18 16.37 -6.80
CA ILE A 62 -11.53 16.02 -5.52
C ILE A 62 -12.51 15.23 -4.67
N LEU A 63 -12.08 14.07 -4.17
CA LEU A 63 -12.89 13.29 -3.23
C LEU A 63 -13.14 14.09 -1.95
N PRO A 64 -14.39 14.14 -1.44
CA PRO A 64 -14.67 14.72 -0.12
C PRO A 64 -13.80 14.13 0.99
N ASP A 65 -13.58 12.81 0.96
CA ASP A 65 -12.71 12.10 1.92
C ASP A 65 -11.29 12.69 1.99
N VAL A 66 -10.74 13.18 0.87
CA VAL A 66 -9.42 13.83 0.82
C VAL A 66 -9.44 15.14 1.60
N VAL A 67 -10.50 15.93 1.45
CA VAL A 67 -10.69 17.20 2.16
C VAL A 67 -10.90 16.95 3.66
N ASP A 68 -11.76 15.99 4.01
CA ASP A 68 -12.04 15.59 5.38
C ASP A 68 -10.78 15.08 6.10
N PHE A 69 -9.99 14.23 5.41
CA PHE A 69 -8.72 13.77 5.93
C PHE A 69 -7.77 14.93 6.15
N TRP A 70 -7.61 15.80 5.17
CA TRP A 70 -6.73 16.98 5.26
C TRP A 70 -7.11 17.86 6.44
N ALA A 71 -8.39 18.15 6.64
CA ALA A 71 -8.90 18.93 7.76
C ALA A 71 -8.63 18.26 9.13
N SER A 72 -8.57 16.93 9.18
CA SER A 72 -8.33 16.14 10.40
C SER A 72 -6.87 15.97 10.77
N ARG A 73 -5.91 16.52 9.98
CA ARG A 73 -4.46 16.29 10.19
C ARG A 73 -3.90 17.02 11.41
N GLU A 74 -4.46 18.17 11.72
CA GLU A 74 -4.01 18.96 12.86
C GLU A 74 -4.11 18.16 14.16
N GLY A 75 -3.03 18.14 14.94
CA GLY A 75 -2.95 17.38 16.18
C GLY A 75 -2.64 15.88 16.03
N ARG A 76 -2.57 15.33 14.81
CA ARG A 76 -2.11 13.95 14.60
C ARG A 76 -0.59 13.87 14.77
N PRO A 77 -0.08 12.98 15.66
CA PRO A 77 1.37 12.85 15.86
C PRO A 77 2.06 12.35 14.58
N ARG A 78 3.29 12.88 14.33
CA ARG A 78 4.05 12.54 13.10
C ARG A 78 5.38 11.84 13.37
N GLU A 79 5.91 11.92 14.58
CA GLU A 79 7.19 11.31 14.93
C GLU A 79 7.19 9.81 14.67
N GLY A 80 8.18 9.31 13.92
CA GLY A 80 8.29 7.91 13.54
C GLY A 80 7.26 7.40 12.51
N ARG A 81 6.46 8.31 11.90
CA ARG A 81 5.39 7.96 10.95
C ARG A 81 5.70 8.42 9.53
N SER A 82 5.22 7.67 8.55
CA SER A 82 5.39 7.97 7.11
C SER A 82 4.29 8.88 6.54
N GLY A 83 4.15 8.91 5.21
CA GLY A 83 3.13 9.71 4.51
C GLY A 83 1.82 8.95 4.21
N HIS A 84 1.81 7.61 4.23
CA HIS A 84 0.67 6.82 3.75
C HIS A 84 -0.58 7.01 4.60
N ILE A 85 -1.74 6.93 3.95
CA ILE A 85 -3.06 6.87 4.60
C ILE A 85 -3.53 5.43 4.51
N ILE A 86 -3.80 4.80 5.65
CA ILE A 86 -4.19 3.39 5.72
C ILE A 86 -5.53 3.24 6.42
N THR A 87 -6.45 2.51 5.78
CA THR A 87 -7.81 2.23 6.29
C THR A 87 -7.78 0.98 7.17
N GLY A 88 -8.41 1.04 8.33
CA GLY A 88 -8.48 -0.05 9.30
C GLY A 88 -8.38 0.42 10.75
N PRO A 89 -8.19 -0.52 11.71
CA PRO A 89 -8.08 -1.96 11.51
C PRO A 89 -9.45 -2.66 11.34
N ILE A 90 -9.44 -3.77 10.60
CA ILE A 90 -10.56 -4.69 10.53
C ILE A 90 -10.19 -5.93 11.35
N ALA A 91 -11.01 -6.27 12.33
CA ALA A 91 -10.79 -7.49 13.13
C ALA A 91 -11.48 -8.69 12.49
N ILE A 92 -10.78 -9.81 12.47
CA ILE A 92 -11.30 -11.13 12.09
C ILE A 92 -11.62 -11.90 13.37
N ALA A 93 -12.89 -12.21 13.57
CA ALA A 93 -13.36 -12.91 14.78
C ALA A 93 -12.70 -14.29 14.88
N GLY A 94 -12.13 -14.58 16.05
CA GLY A 94 -11.45 -15.84 16.34
C GLY A 94 -10.00 -15.91 15.90
N ALA A 95 -9.48 -14.92 15.20
CA ALA A 95 -8.06 -14.92 14.83
C ALA A 95 -7.14 -14.75 16.04
N GLU A 96 -6.15 -15.61 16.15
CA GLU A 96 -5.17 -15.64 17.25
C GLU A 96 -3.73 -15.67 16.70
N PRO A 97 -2.73 -15.24 17.49
CA PRO A 97 -1.32 -15.36 17.10
C PRO A 97 -0.94 -16.80 16.74
N GLY A 98 -0.35 -16.98 15.56
CA GLY A 98 0.01 -18.29 15.01
C GLY A 98 -0.95 -18.79 13.92
N ASP A 99 -2.03 -18.09 13.70
CA ASP A 99 -2.92 -18.31 12.54
C ASP A 99 -2.34 -17.67 11.28
N MET A 100 -2.95 -17.97 10.15
CA MET A 100 -2.71 -17.33 8.86
C MET A 100 -3.99 -16.68 8.34
N LEU A 101 -3.90 -15.43 7.92
CA LEU A 101 -4.99 -14.72 7.27
C LEU A 101 -4.80 -14.77 5.75
N GLU A 102 -5.76 -15.37 5.06
CA GLU A 102 -5.88 -15.34 3.61
C GLU A 102 -6.75 -14.17 3.18
N ILE A 103 -6.27 -13.37 2.25
CA ILE A 103 -6.95 -12.23 1.66
C ILE A 103 -7.09 -12.45 0.15
N GLN A 104 -8.29 -12.76 -0.31
CA GLN A 104 -8.63 -12.88 -1.72
C GLN A 104 -9.00 -11.51 -2.30
N ILE A 105 -8.35 -11.08 -3.35
CA ILE A 105 -8.57 -9.80 -4.01
C ILE A 105 -9.61 -9.98 -5.12
N LEU A 106 -10.85 -9.54 -4.86
CA LEU A 106 -11.99 -9.83 -5.72
C LEU A 106 -12.28 -8.71 -6.72
N GLU A 107 -12.00 -7.45 -6.35
CA GLU A 107 -12.29 -6.29 -7.19
C GLU A 107 -11.40 -5.11 -6.79
N MET A 108 -10.98 -4.32 -7.76
CA MET A 108 -10.31 -3.03 -7.59
C MET A 108 -10.94 -2.02 -8.53
N THR A 109 -11.40 -0.89 -8.01
CA THR A 109 -12.00 0.19 -8.81
C THR A 109 -11.39 1.53 -8.47
N THR A 110 -11.15 2.35 -9.48
CA THR A 110 -10.68 3.73 -9.29
C THR A 110 -11.79 4.60 -8.73
N ARG A 111 -11.46 5.46 -7.75
CA ARG A 111 -12.41 6.41 -7.14
C ARG A 111 -12.38 7.79 -7.79
N VAL A 112 -11.33 8.08 -8.54
CA VAL A 112 -11.12 9.33 -9.28
C VAL A 112 -10.54 9.00 -10.66
N PRO A 113 -10.73 9.85 -11.70
CA PRO A 113 -10.25 9.60 -13.06
C PRO A 113 -8.79 10.07 -13.26
N TYR A 114 -7.96 10.04 -12.23
CA TYR A 114 -6.57 10.48 -12.29
C TYR A 114 -5.72 9.84 -11.19
N GLY A 115 -4.45 9.73 -11.46
CA GLY A 115 -3.41 9.44 -10.48
C GLY A 115 -2.26 10.45 -10.57
N ILE A 116 -1.37 10.41 -9.61
CA ILE A 116 -0.21 11.30 -9.54
C ILE A 116 1.05 10.46 -9.38
N ASN A 117 2.04 10.68 -10.24
CA ASN A 117 3.39 10.17 -10.04
C ASN A 117 4.31 11.33 -9.62
N ASN A 118 5.21 11.06 -8.69
CA ASN A 118 6.20 12.04 -8.24
C ASN A 118 7.61 11.52 -8.51
N THR A 119 8.47 12.41 -8.98
CA THR A 119 9.91 12.17 -9.03
C THR A 119 10.65 13.29 -8.31
N SER A 120 11.74 12.96 -7.63
CA SER A 120 12.58 13.95 -6.97
C SER A 120 14.03 13.49 -6.91
N ALA A 121 14.96 14.41 -6.68
CA ALA A 121 16.38 14.10 -6.55
C ALA A 121 16.70 13.16 -5.37
N THR A 122 15.82 13.06 -4.39
CA THR A 122 16.02 12.25 -3.18
C THR A 122 15.05 11.07 -3.09
N GLY A 123 14.16 10.89 -4.10
CA GLY A 123 13.18 9.81 -4.15
C GLY A 123 13.64 8.63 -5.01
N GLY A 124 13.13 7.44 -4.67
CA GLY A 124 13.37 6.23 -5.43
C GLY A 124 14.79 5.70 -5.44
N GLY A 125 15.02 4.64 -6.21
CA GLY A 125 16.29 3.93 -6.29
C GLY A 125 17.41 4.69 -7.05
N PHE A 126 17.05 5.68 -7.87
CA PHE A 126 17.97 6.47 -8.68
C PHE A 126 17.93 7.98 -8.37
N GLY A 127 17.46 8.38 -7.22
CA GLY A 127 17.17 9.75 -6.83
C GLY A 127 18.07 10.80 -7.47
N GLN A 128 19.34 10.87 -7.11
CA GLN A 128 20.29 11.85 -7.64
C GLN A 128 20.76 11.59 -9.09
N ARG A 129 20.42 10.45 -9.65
CA ARG A 129 20.83 10.05 -11.01
C ARG A 129 19.70 10.18 -12.04
N TYR A 130 18.49 10.50 -11.60
CA TYR A 130 17.30 10.48 -12.45
C TYR A 130 16.56 11.84 -12.43
N PRO A 131 15.94 12.30 -13.53
CA PRO A 131 16.07 11.81 -14.90
C PRO A 131 17.30 12.41 -15.62
N GLY A 132 17.98 11.59 -16.43
CA GLY A 132 18.97 12.08 -17.41
C GLY A 132 20.34 12.45 -16.86
N SER A 133 20.68 12.12 -15.60
CA SER A 133 22.05 12.21 -15.11
C SER A 133 22.88 11.04 -15.64
N ARG A 134 24.12 11.33 -16.08
CA ARG A 134 25.10 10.32 -16.47
C ARG A 134 26.08 10.11 -15.32
N PRO A 135 26.69 8.92 -15.19
CA PRO A 135 27.77 8.72 -14.23
C PRO A 135 28.86 9.82 -14.42
N GLY A 136 29.15 10.55 -13.34
CA GLY A 136 30.13 11.65 -13.35
C GLY A 136 29.53 13.05 -13.63
N ASP A 137 28.25 13.20 -13.91
CA ASP A 137 27.57 14.49 -13.92
C ASP A 137 27.56 15.08 -12.48
N ALA A 138 27.81 16.39 -12.37
CA ALA A 138 27.64 17.10 -11.09
C ALA A 138 26.19 16.89 -10.56
N GLU A 139 26.04 16.88 -9.24
CA GLU A 139 24.72 16.87 -8.60
C GLU A 139 23.87 17.99 -9.22
N ARG A 140 22.80 17.60 -9.90
CA ARG A 140 21.82 18.54 -10.41
C ARG A 140 20.77 18.75 -9.35
N ASP A 141 20.39 19.99 -9.18
CA ASP A 141 19.19 20.35 -8.43
C ASP A 141 17.96 19.88 -9.25
N ILE A 142 17.62 18.60 -9.10
CA ILE A 142 16.48 18.01 -9.80
C ILE A 142 15.22 18.44 -9.03
N ALA A 143 14.50 19.36 -9.59
CA ALA A 143 13.21 19.78 -9.04
C ALA A 143 12.26 18.58 -8.91
N ARG A 144 11.52 18.55 -7.82
CA ARG A 144 10.42 17.59 -7.66
C ARG A 144 9.40 17.82 -8.79
N VAL A 145 9.12 16.78 -9.53
CA VAL A 145 8.08 16.80 -10.58
C VAL A 145 6.86 16.03 -10.08
N ARG A 146 5.71 16.69 -10.08
CA ARG A 146 4.40 16.08 -9.86
C ARG A 146 3.73 15.93 -11.22
N HIS A 147 3.59 14.71 -11.67
CA HIS A 147 2.97 14.39 -12.95
C HIS A 147 1.54 13.92 -12.72
N LEU A 148 0.58 14.72 -13.16
CA LEU A 148 -0.83 14.33 -13.23
C LEU A 148 -1.02 13.39 -14.42
N ILE A 149 -1.58 12.22 -14.14
CA ILE A 149 -1.85 11.19 -15.15
C ILE A 149 -3.36 10.93 -15.16
N ARG A 150 -4.02 11.24 -16.25
CA ARG A 150 -5.45 10.92 -16.42
C ARG A 150 -5.62 9.43 -16.67
N THR A 151 -6.69 8.86 -16.10
CA THR A 151 -7.05 7.45 -16.32
C THR A 151 -8.40 7.36 -17.02
N GLY A 152 -8.59 6.32 -17.82
CA GLY A 152 -9.80 6.14 -18.60
C GLY A 152 -9.73 4.89 -19.48
N ARG A 153 -10.43 4.91 -20.60
CA ARG A 153 -10.50 3.79 -21.54
C ARG A 153 -9.92 4.15 -22.89
N ALA A 154 -9.09 3.24 -23.43
CA ALA A 154 -8.64 3.24 -24.81
C ALA A 154 -9.17 1.95 -25.47
N GLY A 155 -10.28 2.08 -26.20
CA GLY A 155 -11.05 0.92 -26.68
C GLY A 155 -11.61 0.11 -25.51
N ASP A 156 -11.26 -1.17 -25.46
CA ASP A 156 -11.72 -2.09 -24.39
C ASP A 156 -10.78 -2.14 -23.17
N ARG A 157 -9.62 -1.45 -23.23
CA ARG A 157 -8.63 -1.45 -22.14
C ARG A 157 -8.82 -0.26 -21.23
N GLU A 158 -8.64 -0.46 -19.93
CA GLU A 158 -8.44 0.62 -18.97
C GLU A 158 -6.97 1.02 -18.97
N VAL A 159 -6.70 2.32 -19.11
CA VAL A 159 -5.35 2.85 -19.28
C VAL A 159 -5.15 4.13 -18.49
N ALA A 160 -3.90 4.41 -18.17
CA ALA A 160 -3.40 5.71 -17.78
C ALA A 160 -2.75 6.38 -18.99
N PHE A 161 -3.15 7.60 -19.29
CA PHE A 161 -2.58 8.43 -20.37
C PHE A 161 -1.37 9.18 -19.82
N PHE A 162 -0.20 8.52 -19.88
CA PHE A 162 1.04 9.07 -19.32
C PHE A 162 1.53 10.29 -20.12
N SER A 163 1.39 10.24 -21.43
CA SER A 163 1.60 11.35 -22.36
C SER A 163 0.73 11.13 -23.60
N ASP A 164 0.80 12.07 -24.57
CA ASP A 164 0.06 11.98 -25.83
C ASP A 164 0.35 10.67 -26.60
N ASP A 165 1.56 10.13 -26.44
CA ASP A 165 2.04 8.95 -27.15
C ASP A 165 2.21 7.70 -26.26
N ILE A 166 1.95 7.80 -24.95
CA ILE A 166 2.20 6.71 -24.01
C ILE A 166 0.95 6.39 -23.21
N GLU A 167 0.41 5.21 -23.45
CA GLU A 167 -0.65 4.60 -22.66
C GLU A 167 -0.06 3.49 -21.77
N VAL A 168 -0.38 3.52 -20.47
CA VAL A 168 0.00 2.48 -19.53
C VAL A 168 -1.25 1.69 -19.16
N PRO A 169 -1.31 0.37 -19.41
CA PRO A 169 -2.42 -0.46 -18.95
C PRO A 169 -2.60 -0.36 -17.43
N LEU A 170 -3.84 -0.20 -16.97
CA LEU A 170 -4.12 -0.23 -15.54
C LEU A 170 -4.02 -1.67 -15.03
N ALA A 171 -3.38 -1.80 -13.88
CA ALA A 171 -3.27 -3.03 -13.10
C ALA A 171 -3.36 -2.65 -11.61
N PRO A 172 -4.57 -2.26 -11.13
CA PRO A 172 -4.72 -1.67 -9.82
C PRO A 172 -4.50 -2.68 -8.70
N PHE A 173 -3.79 -2.24 -7.66
CA PHE A 173 -3.52 -3.00 -6.45
C PHE A 173 -3.30 -2.08 -5.25
N MET A 174 -3.20 -2.66 -4.04
CA MET A 174 -2.86 -1.93 -2.83
C MET A 174 -1.39 -2.15 -2.49
N GLY A 175 -0.58 -1.10 -2.46
CA GLY A 175 0.82 -1.15 -2.06
C GLY A 175 0.98 -1.61 -0.61
N ILE A 176 0.02 -1.23 0.25
CA ILE A 176 -0.02 -1.65 1.64
C ILE A 176 -1.20 -2.59 1.89
N MET A 177 -0.88 -3.81 2.31
CA MET A 177 -1.80 -4.74 2.98
C MET A 177 -1.06 -5.35 4.17
N ALA A 178 -1.62 -5.23 5.38
CA ALA A 178 -0.95 -5.61 6.62
C ALA A 178 -1.91 -6.17 7.66
N VAL A 179 -1.41 -7.03 8.52
CA VAL A 179 -1.97 -7.25 9.86
C VAL A 179 -1.27 -6.36 10.88
N ALA A 180 -1.80 -6.24 12.09
CA ALA A 180 -1.14 -5.50 13.16
C ALA A 180 0.27 -6.05 13.43
N PRO A 181 1.32 -5.21 13.38
CA PRO A 181 2.70 -5.63 13.59
C PRO A 181 3.05 -5.77 15.08
N ASN A 182 4.22 -6.38 15.34
CA ASN A 182 4.88 -6.34 16.65
C ASN A 182 6.06 -5.33 16.59
N PRO A 183 5.87 -4.05 16.93
CA PRO A 183 6.92 -3.06 16.83
C PRO A 183 7.99 -3.26 17.90
N VAL A 184 9.16 -3.70 17.49
CA VAL A 184 10.35 -3.86 18.36
C VAL A 184 11.37 -2.79 17.98
N VAL A 185 11.83 -2.01 18.96
CA VAL A 185 12.85 -0.97 18.74
C VAL A 185 14.10 -1.56 18.09
N GLY A 186 14.57 -0.92 17.02
CA GLY A 186 15.71 -1.40 16.23
C GLY A 186 15.32 -2.22 14.99
N GLN A 187 14.05 -2.60 14.86
CA GLN A 187 13.53 -3.15 13.60
C GLN A 187 13.24 -2.03 12.57
N PRO A 188 13.22 -2.35 11.27
CA PRO A 188 12.85 -1.39 10.24
C PRO A 188 11.52 -0.71 10.54
N GLY A 189 11.53 0.63 10.47
CA GLY A 189 10.31 1.44 10.71
C GLY A 189 9.94 1.67 12.17
N VAL A 190 10.68 1.14 13.14
CA VAL A 190 10.44 1.37 14.57
C VAL A 190 11.53 2.28 15.15
N THR A 191 11.34 3.57 14.98
CA THR A 191 12.23 4.63 15.54
C THR A 191 11.70 5.19 16.85
N VAL A 192 10.41 5.02 17.11
CA VAL A 192 9.71 5.38 18.35
C VAL A 192 9.11 4.13 18.95
N PRO A 193 9.29 3.86 20.27
CA PRO A 193 8.71 2.68 20.89
C PRO A 193 7.20 2.57 20.67
N GLY A 194 6.74 1.40 20.24
CA GLY A 194 5.32 1.13 19.98
C GLY A 194 4.78 1.72 18.67
N VAL A 195 5.61 2.38 17.86
CA VAL A 195 5.19 2.98 16.58
C VAL A 195 5.86 2.24 15.43
N GLN A 196 5.11 1.41 14.72
CA GLN A 196 5.52 0.85 13.44
C GLN A 196 5.14 1.82 12.32
N SER A 197 6.14 2.46 11.71
CA SER A 197 5.94 3.25 10.49
C SER A 197 5.35 2.39 9.37
N SER A 198 4.45 2.96 8.58
CA SER A 198 3.89 2.28 7.42
C SER A 198 4.85 2.20 6.23
N ARG A 199 6.04 2.81 6.30
CA ARG A 199 6.96 2.87 5.16
C ARG A 199 7.65 1.55 4.84
N PRO A 200 8.35 0.89 5.76
CA PRO A 200 8.96 -0.41 5.44
C PRO A 200 7.94 -1.53 5.58
N PRO A 201 7.99 -2.54 4.70
CA PRO A 201 7.31 -3.81 4.91
C PRO A 201 8.00 -4.63 6.01
N GLY A 202 7.36 -5.73 6.40
CA GLY A 202 7.90 -6.71 7.35
C GLY A 202 7.13 -8.01 7.29
N ALA A 203 7.37 -8.90 8.25
CA ALA A 203 6.63 -10.16 8.35
C ALA A 203 5.10 -9.96 8.45
N PHE A 204 4.66 -8.80 8.92
CA PHE A 204 3.25 -8.41 9.01
C PHE A 204 2.61 -7.98 7.68
N GLY A 205 3.35 -8.02 6.56
CA GLY A 205 3.01 -7.39 5.29
C GLY A 205 3.49 -5.94 5.27
N GLY A 206 2.57 -5.00 5.17
CA GLY A 206 2.88 -3.57 5.10
C GLY A 206 3.07 -3.07 3.69
N ASN A 207 4.01 -2.17 3.51
CA ASN A 207 4.33 -1.52 2.23
C ASN A 207 5.16 -2.43 1.33
N MET A 208 4.53 -3.48 0.84
CA MET A 208 5.20 -4.52 0.05
C MET A 208 5.38 -4.12 -1.42
N ASP A 209 4.51 -3.26 -1.95
CA ASP A 209 4.53 -2.78 -3.33
C ASP A 209 4.65 -3.89 -4.39
N VAL A 210 3.99 -5.02 -4.13
CA VAL A 210 3.97 -6.17 -5.03
C VAL A 210 2.90 -5.95 -6.10
N LYS A 211 3.31 -5.47 -7.26
CA LYS A 211 2.44 -5.12 -8.40
C LYS A 211 1.57 -6.26 -8.93
N ASP A 212 1.90 -7.51 -8.58
CA ASP A 212 1.18 -8.71 -9.01
C ASP A 212 -0.01 -9.05 -8.11
N LEU A 213 -0.21 -8.30 -6.99
CA LEU A 213 -1.37 -8.43 -6.09
C LEU A 213 -2.62 -7.72 -6.65
N THR A 214 -2.95 -8.01 -7.89
CA THR A 214 -4.12 -7.51 -8.61
C THR A 214 -5.36 -8.38 -8.37
N VAL A 215 -6.48 -8.04 -9.00
CA VAL A 215 -7.71 -8.84 -8.95
C VAL A 215 -7.45 -10.29 -9.38
N GLY A 216 -7.95 -11.25 -8.61
CA GLY A 216 -7.75 -12.69 -8.80
C GLY A 216 -6.58 -13.26 -8.02
N SER A 217 -5.67 -12.44 -7.47
CA SER A 217 -4.61 -12.91 -6.59
C SER A 217 -5.07 -13.11 -5.15
N VAL A 218 -4.27 -13.85 -4.40
CA VAL A 218 -4.47 -14.14 -2.97
C VAL A 218 -3.21 -13.80 -2.21
N LEU A 219 -3.36 -13.07 -1.11
CA LEU A 219 -2.28 -12.76 -0.17
C LEU A 219 -2.49 -13.52 1.13
N TYR A 220 -1.42 -14.07 1.69
CA TYR A 220 -1.39 -14.75 2.99
C TYR A 220 -0.49 -13.99 3.94
N LEU A 221 -1.01 -13.65 5.12
CA LEU A 221 -0.29 -12.91 6.16
C LEU A 221 -0.28 -13.70 7.48
N PRO A 222 0.85 -13.73 8.22
CA PRO A 222 0.90 -14.32 9.55
C PRO A 222 0.14 -13.44 10.55
N VAL A 223 -0.58 -14.03 11.49
CA VAL A 223 -1.30 -13.30 12.54
C VAL A 223 -0.42 -13.17 13.78
N PHE A 224 -0.27 -11.94 14.31
CA PHE A 224 0.54 -11.63 15.49
C PHE A 224 -0.28 -11.18 16.70
N HIS A 225 -1.53 -10.75 16.48
CA HIS A 225 -2.42 -10.22 17.51
C HIS A 225 -3.80 -10.82 17.40
N PRO A 226 -4.54 -10.98 18.52
CA PRO A 226 -5.94 -11.38 18.47
C PRO A 226 -6.75 -10.48 17.52
N GLY A 227 -7.55 -11.10 16.68
CA GLY A 227 -8.31 -10.42 15.64
C GLY A 227 -7.50 -10.07 14.39
N ALA A 228 -6.24 -10.44 14.28
CA ALA A 228 -5.31 -10.09 13.18
C ALA A 228 -5.16 -8.58 12.96
N LEU A 229 -6.24 -7.81 13.00
CA LEU A 229 -6.29 -6.35 12.83
C LEU A 229 -5.75 -5.90 11.46
N PHE A 230 -6.49 -6.20 10.42
CA PHE A 230 -6.07 -5.93 9.04
C PHE A 230 -6.16 -4.44 8.69
N TYR A 231 -5.11 -3.95 7.99
CA TYR A 231 -5.00 -2.60 7.43
C TYR A 231 -4.70 -2.65 5.94
N VAL A 232 -5.22 -1.68 5.19
CA VAL A 232 -4.97 -1.55 3.75
C VAL A 232 -4.86 -0.08 3.34
N GLY A 233 -3.99 0.21 2.37
CA GLY A 233 -3.80 1.57 1.87
C GLY A 233 -2.79 1.63 0.74
N ASP A 234 -2.29 2.85 0.49
CA ASP A 234 -1.31 3.11 -0.57
C ASP A 234 -1.79 2.56 -1.93
N PRO A 235 -2.92 3.09 -2.44
CA PRO A 235 -3.56 2.55 -3.62
C PRO A 235 -2.85 2.99 -4.90
N HIS A 236 -2.48 2.02 -5.73
CA HIS A 236 -1.78 2.19 -7.00
C HIS A 236 -2.63 1.71 -8.17
N SER A 237 -2.77 2.51 -9.22
CA SER A 237 -3.46 2.08 -10.44
C SER A 237 -2.55 1.38 -11.45
N ALA A 238 -1.26 1.64 -11.39
CA ALA A 238 -0.20 0.91 -12.08
C ALA A 238 1.16 1.21 -11.47
N GLN A 239 2.07 0.23 -11.51
CA GLN A 239 3.44 0.35 -11.00
C GLN A 239 4.40 -0.46 -11.86
N GLY A 240 5.57 0.10 -12.13
CA GLY A 240 6.71 -0.66 -12.67
C GLY A 240 7.36 -1.55 -11.61
N ALA A 241 8.06 -2.59 -12.01
CA ALA A 241 8.77 -3.46 -11.09
C ALA A 241 9.78 -2.66 -10.24
N GLY A 242 9.71 -2.85 -8.91
CA GLY A 242 10.60 -2.21 -7.94
C GLY A 242 10.28 -0.76 -7.63
N GLU A 243 9.20 -0.19 -8.18
CA GLU A 243 8.77 1.21 -7.92
C GLU A 243 9.94 2.22 -7.96
N VAL A 244 10.73 2.15 -9.02
CA VAL A 244 12.06 2.77 -9.10
C VAL A 244 12.06 4.27 -8.87
N SER A 245 11.01 4.99 -9.26
CA SER A 245 10.87 6.44 -9.01
C SER A 245 10.48 6.78 -7.57
N GLY A 246 10.11 5.77 -6.75
CA GLY A 246 9.67 5.94 -5.36
C GLY A 246 8.21 6.35 -5.21
N THR A 247 7.45 6.33 -6.32
CA THR A 247 5.98 6.38 -6.36
C THR A 247 5.47 5.63 -7.59
N ALA A 248 4.31 5.00 -7.47
CA ALA A 248 3.55 4.43 -8.58
C ALA A 248 2.72 5.51 -9.30
N ILE A 249 1.66 5.13 -10.00
CA ILE A 249 0.55 6.02 -10.31
C ILE A 249 -0.38 5.99 -9.09
N GLU A 250 -0.17 6.93 -8.20
CA GLU A 250 -0.86 7.07 -6.91
C GLU A 250 -2.29 7.50 -7.17
N GLN A 251 -3.24 6.61 -6.95
CA GLN A 251 -4.65 6.85 -7.25
C GLN A 251 -5.56 6.23 -6.21
N SER A 252 -6.49 6.98 -5.64
CA SER A 252 -7.46 6.46 -4.67
C SER A 252 -8.31 5.35 -5.28
N LEU A 253 -8.38 4.21 -4.60
CA LEU A 253 -9.07 3.00 -5.03
C LEU A 253 -10.10 2.55 -3.99
N SER A 254 -11.10 1.80 -4.46
CA SER A 254 -11.93 0.91 -3.64
C SER A 254 -11.57 -0.53 -3.99
N GLY A 255 -11.21 -1.32 -2.98
CA GLY A 255 -10.97 -2.76 -3.13
C GLY A 255 -12.09 -3.59 -2.49
N ARG A 256 -12.40 -4.75 -3.03
CA ARG A 256 -13.28 -5.75 -2.43
C ARG A 256 -12.47 -7.00 -2.14
N PHE A 257 -12.43 -7.37 -0.85
CA PHE A 257 -11.59 -8.44 -0.32
C PHE A 257 -12.44 -9.45 0.41
N ARG A 258 -12.12 -10.73 0.27
CA ARG A 258 -12.64 -11.81 1.10
C ARG A 258 -11.56 -12.28 2.04
N PHE A 259 -11.92 -12.46 3.31
CA PHE A 259 -11.00 -12.86 4.37
C PHE A 259 -11.31 -14.28 4.84
N ILE A 260 -10.29 -15.14 4.85
CA ILE A 260 -10.39 -16.52 5.33
C ILE A 260 -9.32 -16.73 6.39
N LEU A 261 -9.72 -17.19 7.57
CA LEU A 261 -8.82 -17.53 8.66
C LEU A 261 -8.44 -19.01 8.58
N HIS A 262 -7.15 -19.29 8.63
CA HIS A 262 -6.59 -20.62 8.75
C HIS A 262 -5.99 -20.75 10.15
N GLU A 263 -6.72 -21.43 11.02
CA GLU A 263 -6.33 -21.64 12.41
C GLU A 263 -5.12 -22.59 12.51
N ASP A 264 -4.26 -22.38 13.50
CA ASP A 264 -3.07 -23.20 13.78
C ASP A 264 -2.17 -23.42 12.54
N THR A 265 -2.12 -22.43 11.64
CA THR A 265 -1.33 -22.49 10.40
C THR A 265 -0.27 -21.38 10.41
N PRO A 266 0.85 -21.56 11.12
CA PRO A 266 1.85 -20.52 11.28
C PRO A 266 2.55 -20.22 9.95
N LEU A 267 2.74 -18.95 9.68
CA LEU A 267 3.47 -18.41 8.54
C LEU A 267 4.58 -17.50 9.06
N SER A 268 5.79 -17.60 8.48
CA SER A 268 6.95 -16.79 8.88
C SER A 268 6.97 -15.43 8.17
N MET A 269 6.63 -15.42 6.89
CA MET A 269 6.67 -14.27 6.01
C MET A 269 5.42 -14.20 5.14
N PRO A 270 5.05 -13.01 4.63
CA PRO A 270 4.00 -12.90 3.63
C PRO A 270 4.29 -13.77 2.42
N ARG A 271 3.27 -14.39 1.88
CA ARG A 271 3.32 -15.07 0.60
C ARG A 271 2.05 -14.77 -0.19
N ALA A 272 2.11 -14.97 -1.50
CA ALA A 272 0.96 -14.75 -2.34
C ALA A 272 0.91 -15.77 -3.49
N GLU A 273 -0.24 -15.83 -4.14
CA GLU A 273 -0.42 -16.60 -5.36
C GLU A 273 -1.28 -15.83 -6.37
N THR A 274 -1.02 -16.12 -7.62
CA THR A 274 -1.78 -15.67 -8.78
C THR A 274 -2.15 -16.91 -9.60
N ASP A 275 -2.90 -16.74 -10.67
CA ASP A 275 -3.24 -17.85 -11.58
C ASP A 275 -2.00 -18.56 -12.16
N THR A 276 -0.83 -17.96 -12.11
CA THR A 276 0.38 -18.45 -12.78
C THR A 276 1.60 -18.59 -11.89
N HIS A 277 1.62 -17.99 -10.70
CA HIS A 277 2.81 -17.93 -9.84
C HIS A 277 2.46 -18.05 -8.37
N TYR A 278 3.35 -18.70 -7.61
CA TYR A 278 3.50 -18.50 -6.18
C TYR A 278 4.55 -17.40 -5.96
N ILE A 279 4.29 -16.50 -5.02
CA ILE A 279 5.14 -15.36 -4.69
C ILE A 279 5.58 -15.51 -3.23
N LEU A 280 6.85 -15.82 -3.02
CA LEU A 280 7.46 -15.94 -1.69
C LEU A 280 8.36 -14.72 -1.48
N MET A 281 8.28 -14.12 -0.29
CA MET A 281 8.89 -12.82 -0.02
C MET A 281 10.03 -12.93 0.99
N GLY A 282 11.14 -12.27 0.70
CA GLY A 282 12.20 -11.99 1.67
C GLY A 282 12.26 -10.48 1.91
N ILE A 283 12.26 -10.06 3.17
CA ILE A 283 12.18 -8.65 3.58
C ILE A 283 13.27 -8.35 4.60
N ASP A 284 14.30 -7.63 4.19
CA ASP A 284 15.40 -7.18 5.06
C ASP A 284 15.96 -5.84 4.52
N LEU A 285 16.62 -5.05 5.36
CA LEU A 285 17.36 -3.85 4.96
C LEU A 285 18.60 -4.18 4.11
N ASP A 286 19.12 -5.38 4.27
CA ASP A 286 20.24 -5.93 3.49
C ASP A 286 19.66 -6.82 2.37
N LEU A 287 19.97 -6.48 1.13
CA LEU A 287 19.41 -7.17 -0.05
C LEU A 287 19.84 -8.64 -0.12
N ASP A 288 21.08 -8.98 0.29
CA ASP A 288 21.57 -10.35 0.27
C ASP A 288 20.83 -11.20 1.31
N ARG A 289 20.55 -10.63 2.48
CA ARG A 289 19.73 -11.30 3.51
C ARG A 289 18.27 -11.46 3.07
N ALA A 290 17.71 -10.44 2.42
CA ALA A 290 16.36 -10.54 1.85
C ALA A 290 16.28 -11.65 0.80
N LEU A 291 17.28 -11.75 -0.08
CA LEU A 291 17.36 -12.83 -1.08
C LEU A 291 17.47 -14.21 -0.41
N GLN A 292 18.36 -14.35 0.58
CA GLN A 292 18.51 -15.61 1.32
C GLN A 292 17.20 -16.04 1.99
N GLN A 293 16.53 -15.11 2.66
CA GLN A 293 15.22 -15.36 3.28
C GLN A 293 14.18 -15.79 2.23
N ALA A 294 14.11 -15.12 1.08
CA ALA A 294 13.19 -15.52 0.01
C ALA A 294 13.46 -16.95 -0.48
N VAL A 295 14.73 -17.34 -0.61
CA VAL A 295 15.12 -18.71 -1.00
C VAL A 295 14.71 -19.72 0.07
N ASP A 296 14.95 -19.41 1.34
CA ASP A 296 14.56 -20.27 2.46
C ASP A 296 13.04 -20.49 2.50
N GLU A 297 12.24 -19.43 2.28
CA GLU A 297 10.78 -19.50 2.18
C GLU A 297 10.34 -20.38 0.99
N VAL A 298 10.99 -20.24 -0.17
CA VAL A 298 10.71 -21.10 -1.35
C VAL A 298 10.99 -22.57 -1.03
N VAL A 299 12.11 -22.88 -0.40
CA VAL A 299 12.48 -24.26 -0.04
C VAL A 299 11.48 -24.82 0.97
N ALA A 300 11.12 -24.05 2.01
CA ALA A 300 10.14 -24.48 3.01
C ALA A 300 8.77 -24.73 2.38
N PHE A 301 8.31 -23.84 1.50
CA PHE A 301 7.06 -24.01 0.76
C PHE A 301 7.04 -25.27 -0.09
N LEU A 302 8.09 -25.52 -0.88
CA LEU A 302 8.17 -26.71 -1.75
C LEU A 302 8.22 -28.02 -0.95
N ILE A 303 8.80 -28.01 0.26
CA ILE A 303 8.81 -29.19 1.15
C ILE A 303 7.41 -29.44 1.74
N ALA A 304 6.70 -28.38 2.09
CA ALA A 304 5.36 -28.48 2.68
C ALA A 304 4.31 -28.95 1.68
N GLU A 305 4.46 -28.60 0.39
CA GLU A 305 3.53 -28.97 -0.69
C GLU A 305 3.76 -30.42 -1.26
N LYS A 306 4.75 -31.15 -0.77
CA LYS A 306 5.01 -32.56 -1.12
C LYS A 306 4.38 -33.53 -0.14
#